data_84a28e8bad41df0b68d505dca1b095d1
#
_entry.id   84a28e8bad41df0b68d505dca1b095d1
#
_cell.length_a   1.000
_cell.length_b   1.000
_cell.length_c   1.000
_cell.angle_alpha   90.00
_cell.angle_beta   90.00
_cell.angle_gamma   90.00
#
_symmetry.space_group_name_H-M   'P 1'
#
loop_
_entity.id
_entity.type
_entity.pdbx_description
1 polymer ?
#
loop_
_entity_poly.entity_id
_entity_poly.type
_entity_poly.pdbx_seq_one_letter_code
_entity_poly.pdbx_strand_id
1 'polypeptide(L)'
;LEVVEGFSRAEDIEAYLPRAHALENEGDVVCHKIFDAILPDFVTPIDREDIIAITNSMDSLIDKIEEVIQRFYMYDIHFMHHDAEPFARMIVKSCDALCAAMADFRNCKKSKKFRQLIIQVNDIENEADAFYVKAVRKLHTIDRENPMRVVVWTSLFDMMEDCVDICESTADKMNSIMLKNG
;
A
#
# COMPACT_ATOMS: atom_id res chain seq x y z
N LEU A 1 3.97 6.91 -7.16
CA LEU A 1 4.63 8.22 -7.13
C LEU A 1 4.95 8.72 -8.55
N GLU A 2 5.65 7.95 -9.40
CA GLU A 2 6.03 8.34 -10.77
C GLU A 2 4.84 8.85 -11.61
N VAL A 3 3.67 8.23 -11.51
CA VAL A 3 2.44 8.65 -12.21
C VAL A 3 2.03 10.07 -11.82
N VAL A 4 2.13 10.39 -10.53
CA VAL A 4 1.71 11.70 -10.01
C VAL A 4 2.74 12.78 -10.32
N GLU A 5 4.04 12.49 -10.15
CA GLU A 5 5.14 13.42 -10.44
C GLU A 5 5.32 13.66 -11.95
N GLY A 6 5.13 12.63 -12.77
CA GLY A 6 5.26 12.71 -14.22
C GLY A 6 4.00 13.15 -14.96
N PHE A 7 2.91 13.42 -14.23
CA PHE A 7 1.63 13.78 -14.84
C PHE A 7 1.72 15.11 -15.60
N SER A 8 1.36 15.09 -16.87
CA SER A 8 1.19 16.30 -17.68
C SER A 8 -0.18 16.34 -18.39
N ARG A 9 -0.73 15.18 -18.73
CA ARG A 9 -2.04 15.01 -19.37
C ARG A 9 -2.57 13.60 -19.17
N ALA A 10 -3.89 13.42 -19.32
CA ALA A 10 -4.58 12.16 -19.07
C ALA A 10 -4.03 10.98 -19.90
N GLU A 11 -3.71 11.24 -21.17
CA GLU A 11 -3.20 10.20 -22.08
C GLU A 11 -1.85 9.62 -21.65
N ASP A 12 -1.05 10.35 -20.88
CA ASP A 12 0.26 9.89 -20.42
C ASP A 12 0.11 8.77 -19.37
N ILE A 13 -1.06 8.67 -18.70
CA ILE A 13 -1.32 7.63 -17.69
C ILE A 13 -1.38 6.25 -18.33
N GLU A 14 -1.91 6.13 -19.55
CA GLU A 14 -2.01 4.85 -20.26
C GLU A 14 -0.63 4.15 -20.37
N ALA A 15 0.43 4.93 -20.53
CA ALA A 15 1.79 4.38 -20.63
C ALA A 15 2.29 3.69 -19.35
N TYR A 16 1.71 3.99 -18.18
CA TYR A 16 2.08 3.35 -16.91
C TYR A 16 1.36 2.03 -16.67
N LEU A 17 0.20 1.78 -17.31
CA LEU A 17 -0.61 0.59 -17.06
C LEU A 17 0.14 -0.73 -17.33
N PRO A 18 0.84 -0.92 -18.47
CA PRO A 18 1.57 -2.17 -18.70
C PRO A 18 2.67 -2.42 -17.68
N ARG A 19 3.31 -1.36 -17.18
CA ARG A 19 4.37 -1.47 -16.16
C ARG A 19 3.78 -1.81 -14.80
N ALA A 20 2.66 -1.19 -14.42
CA ALA A 20 1.97 -1.50 -13.17
C ALA A 20 1.53 -2.96 -13.16
N HIS A 21 0.89 -3.42 -14.23
CA HIS A 21 0.47 -4.81 -14.39
C HIS A 21 1.64 -5.80 -14.39
N ALA A 22 2.78 -5.44 -14.98
CA ALA A 22 3.97 -6.30 -14.93
C ALA A 22 4.51 -6.47 -13.50
N LEU A 23 4.48 -5.40 -12.68
CA LEU A 23 4.91 -5.46 -11.28
C LEU A 23 3.95 -6.27 -10.41
N GLU A 24 2.64 -6.17 -10.66
CA GLU A 24 1.62 -6.99 -10.01
C GLU A 24 1.86 -8.48 -10.33
N ASN A 25 1.99 -8.84 -11.60
CA ASN A 25 2.29 -10.21 -12.02
C ASN A 25 3.61 -10.75 -11.43
N GLU A 26 4.64 -9.91 -11.25
CA GLU A 26 5.87 -10.32 -10.56
C GLU A 26 5.60 -10.63 -9.08
N GLY A 27 4.74 -9.85 -8.41
CA GLY A 27 4.25 -10.10 -7.05
C GLY A 27 3.52 -11.43 -6.94
N ASP A 28 2.55 -11.65 -7.81
CA ASP A 28 1.76 -12.89 -7.93
C ASP A 28 2.66 -14.13 -8.05
N VAL A 29 3.66 -14.07 -8.93
CA VAL A 29 4.65 -15.16 -9.09
C VAL A 29 5.42 -15.41 -7.79
N VAL A 30 5.74 -14.38 -7.02
CA VAL A 30 6.41 -14.55 -5.71
C VAL A 30 5.45 -15.19 -4.70
N CYS A 31 4.20 -14.74 -4.63
CA CYS A 31 3.17 -15.32 -3.76
C CYS A 31 2.96 -16.82 -4.05
N HIS A 32 2.82 -17.20 -5.31
CA HIS A 32 2.73 -18.60 -5.72
C HIS A 32 3.95 -19.43 -5.31
N LYS A 33 5.17 -18.90 -5.47
CA LYS A 33 6.39 -19.58 -5.01
C LYS A 33 6.43 -19.78 -3.50
N ILE A 34 5.92 -18.82 -2.72
CA ILE A 34 5.82 -18.96 -1.26
C ILE A 34 4.83 -20.09 -0.92
N PHE A 35 3.65 -20.13 -1.55
CA PHE A 35 2.67 -21.17 -1.32
C PHE A 35 3.21 -22.56 -1.71
N ASP A 36 3.85 -22.69 -2.86
CA ASP A 36 4.48 -23.93 -3.29
C ASP A 36 5.58 -24.41 -2.33
N ALA A 37 6.33 -23.47 -1.75
CA ALA A 37 7.40 -23.79 -0.80
C ALA A 37 6.87 -24.30 0.55
N ILE A 38 5.71 -23.81 1.01
CA ILE A 38 5.15 -24.24 2.31
C ILE A 38 4.29 -25.50 2.21
N LEU A 39 3.84 -25.90 0.99
CA LEU A 39 2.97 -27.07 0.78
C LEU A 39 3.61 -28.39 1.23
N PRO A 40 4.84 -28.74 0.85
CA PRO A 40 5.47 -30.01 1.20
C PRO A 40 6.04 -30.07 2.61
N ASP A 41 6.32 -28.90 3.24
CA ASP A 41 7.01 -28.86 4.53
C ASP A 41 6.08 -29.22 5.68
N PHE A 42 6.40 -30.31 6.39
CA PHE A 42 5.59 -30.76 7.53
C PHE A 42 5.75 -29.87 8.76
N VAL A 43 6.86 -29.15 8.87
CA VAL A 43 7.18 -28.23 9.99
C VAL A 43 7.72 -26.92 9.43
N THR A 44 6.96 -25.85 9.59
CA THR A 44 7.38 -24.49 9.24
C THR A 44 7.86 -23.73 10.49
N PRO A 45 8.80 -22.77 10.37
CA PRO A 45 9.33 -22.00 11.51
C PRO A 45 8.29 -21.10 12.21
N ILE A 46 7.21 -20.78 11.53
CA ILE A 46 5.99 -20.11 12.01
C ILE A 46 4.79 -20.82 11.43
N ASP A 47 3.61 -20.64 12.00
CA ASP A 47 2.39 -21.31 11.53
C ASP A 47 2.12 -21.00 10.06
N ARG A 48 1.70 -22.01 9.29
CA ARG A 48 1.37 -21.86 7.85
C ARG A 48 0.32 -20.79 7.61
N GLU A 49 -0.71 -20.75 8.46
CA GLU A 49 -1.79 -19.76 8.35
C GLU A 49 -1.25 -18.34 8.49
N ASP A 50 -0.23 -18.15 9.32
CA ASP A 50 0.43 -16.86 9.51
C ASP A 50 1.23 -16.45 8.26
N ILE A 51 1.94 -17.41 7.63
CA ILE A 51 2.66 -17.17 6.37
C ILE A 51 1.67 -16.79 5.26
N ILE A 52 0.58 -17.56 5.13
CA ILE A 52 -0.47 -17.31 4.14
C ILE A 52 -1.09 -15.93 4.37
N ALA A 53 -1.38 -15.56 5.61
CA ALA A 53 -1.99 -14.28 5.94
C ALA A 53 -1.11 -13.08 5.59
N ILE A 54 0.20 -13.16 5.84
CA ILE A 54 1.15 -12.11 5.43
C ILE A 54 1.27 -12.06 3.89
N THR A 55 1.43 -13.21 3.24
CA THR A 55 1.58 -13.30 1.79
C THR A 55 0.38 -12.69 1.08
N ASN A 56 -0.84 -13.08 1.45
CA ASN A 56 -2.07 -12.50 0.89
C ASN A 56 -2.19 -10.99 1.16
N SER A 57 -1.71 -10.52 2.31
CA SER A 57 -1.76 -9.10 2.63
C SER A 57 -0.80 -8.27 1.77
N MET A 58 0.39 -8.83 1.46
CA MET A 58 1.35 -8.18 0.57
C MET A 58 0.88 -8.18 -0.89
N ASP A 59 0.25 -9.26 -1.33
CA ASP A 59 -0.40 -9.38 -2.62
C ASP A 59 -1.48 -8.30 -2.78
N SER A 60 -2.41 -8.24 -1.82
CA SER A 60 -3.45 -7.21 -1.80
C SER A 60 -2.91 -5.77 -1.84
N LEU A 61 -1.71 -5.52 -1.30
CA LEU A 61 -1.08 -4.20 -1.37
C LEU A 61 -0.65 -3.87 -2.82
N ILE A 62 -0.04 -4.83 -3.51
CA ILE A 62 0.42 -4.64 -4.89
C ILE A 62 -0.78 -4.44 -5.81
N ASP A 63 -1.82 -5.27 -5.66
CA ASP A 63 -3.09 -5.14 -6.38
C ASP A 63 -3.73 -3.77 -6.17
N LYS A 64 -3.77 -3.29 -4.93
CA LYS A 64 -4.35 -2.00 -4.60
C LYS A 64 -3.57 -0.85 -5.25
N ILE A 65 -2.24 -0.91 -5.26
CA ILE A 65 -1.40 0.10 -5.93
C ILE A 65 -1.64 0.09 -7.45
N GLU A 66 -1.77 -1.08 -8.08
CA GLU A 66 -2.14 -1.18 -9.49
C GLU A 66 -3.52 -0.57 -9.74
N GLU A 67 -4.51 -0.91 -8.88
CA GLU A 67 -5.88 -0.39 -8.98
C GLU A 67 -5.90 1.15 -8.91
N VAL A 68 -5.11 1.78 -8.05
CA VAL A 68 -4.98 3.24 -8.00
C VAL A 68 -4.55 3.79 -9.35
N ILE A 69 -3.54 3.19 -10.00
CA ILE A 69 -3.04 3.64 -11.32
C ILE A 69 -4.11 3.43 -12.39
N GLN A 70 -4.82 2.28 -12.37
CA GLN A 70 -5.93 2.02 -13.28
C GLN A 70 -7.07 3.03 -13.11
N ARG A 71 -7.38 3.45 -11.87
CA ARG A 71 -8.41 4.46 -11.61
C ARG A 71 -8.04 5.84 -12.13
N PHE A 72 -6.76 6.24 -12.08
CA PHE A 72 -6.32 7.47 -12.74
C PHE A 72 -6.65 7.46 -14.24
N TYR A 73 -6.44 6.33 -14.92
CA TYR A 73 -6.80 6.14 -16.31
C TYR A 73 -8.31 6.08 -16.52
N MET A 74 -9.02 5.23 -15.78
CA MET A 74 -10.47 5.01 -15.89
C MET A 74 -11.28 6.29 -15.69
N TYR A 75 -10.83 7.16 -14.78
CA TYR A 75 -11.50 8.43 -14.49
C TYR A 75 -11.08 9.55 -15.42
N ASP A 76 -10.22 9.27 -16.39
CA ASP A 76 -9.74 10.24 -17.38
C ASP A 76 -9.27 11.54 -16.69
N ILE A 77 -8.27 11.42 -15.83
CA ILE A 77 -7.80 12.52 -14.97
C ILE A 77 -7.13 13.60 -15.83
N HIS A 78 -7.76 14.76 -15.95
CA HIS A 78 -7.22 15.94 -16.64
C HIS A 78 -6.59 16.96 -15.70
N PHE A 79 -6.69 16.75 -14.40
CA PHE A 79 -6.17 17.65 -13.37
C PHE A 79 -5.62 16.84 -12.21
N MET A 80 -4.33 17.00 -11.92
CA MET A 80 -3.71 16.38 -10.74
C MET A 80 -3.98 17.25 -9.52
N HIS A 81 -4.64 16.66 -8.50
CA HIS A 81 -4.89 17.35 -7.25
C HIS A 81 -3.57 17.59 -6.48
N HIS A 82 -3.41 18.78 -5.90
CA HIS A 82 -2.17 19.16 -5.22
C HIS A 82 -1.84 18.30 -3.98
N ASP A 83 -2.83 17.66 -3.38
CA ASP A 83 -2.63 16.72 -2.25
C ASP A 83 -2.29 15.29 -2.72
N ALA A 84 -2.32 14.98 -4.04
CA ALA A 84 -2.03 13.64 -4.56
C ALA A 84 -0.55 13.26 -4.41
N GLU A 85 0.37 14.18 -4.70
CA GLU A 85 1.81 13.92 -4.58
C GLU A 85 2.24 13.70 -3.12
N PRO A 86 1.88 14.56 -2.15
CA PRO A 86 2.15 14.28 -0.73
C PRO A 86 1.60 12.93 -0.26
N PHE A 87 0.39 12.56 -0.70
CA PHE A 87 -0.19 11.27 -0.33
C PHE A 87 0.56 10.09 -0.96
N ALA A 88 0.91 10.16 -2.25
CA ALA A 88 1.70 9.13 -2.92
C ALA A 88 3.08 8.94 -2.25
N ARG A 89 3.69 10.01 -1.72
CA ARG A 89 4.92 9.92 -0.93
C ARG A 89 4.71 9.21 0.41
N MET A 90 3.54 9.34 1.04
CA MET A 90 3.20 8.61 2.26
C MET A 90 3.08 7.11 1.98
N ILE A 91 2.45 6.71 0.86
CA ILE A 91 2.39 5.31 0.43
C ILE A 91 3.81 4.74 0.25
N VAL A 92 4.69 5.44 -0.48
CA VAL A 92 6.09 5.00 -0.66
C VAL A 92 6.79 4.83 0.68
N LYS A 93 6.66 5.81 1.59
CA LYS A 93 7.26 5.79 2.93
C LYS A 93 6.76 4.60 3.76
N SER A 94 5.46 4.27 3.66
CA SER A 94 4.85 3.13 4.34
C SER A 94 5.36 1.80 3.77
N CYS A 95 5.40 1.67 2.45
CA CYS A 95 5.97 0.49 1.78
C CYS A 95 7.45 0.28 2.16
N ASP A 96 8.26 1.33 2.18
CA ASP A 96 9.68 1.25 2.56
C ASP A 96 9.85 0.78 4.01
N ALA A 97 9.04 1.31 4.94
CA ALA A 97 9.06 0.90 6.33
C ALA A 97 8.62 -0.57 6.49
N LEU A 98 7.57 -0.99 5.78
CA LEU A 98 7.10 -2.38 5.77
C LEU A 98 8.16 -3.33 5.19
N CYS A 99 8.79 -2.97 4.08
CA CYS A 99 9.88 -3.75 3.48
C CYS A 99 11.07 -3.89 4.46
N ALA A 100 11.43 -2.82 5.17
CA ALA A 100 12.47 -2.87 6.17
C ALA A 100 12.10 -3.77 7.36
N ALA A 101 10.83 -3.74 7.81
CA ALA A 101 10.31 -4.63 8.84
C ALA A 101 10.34 -6.09 8.38
N MET A 102 9.93 -6.37 7.14
CA MET A 102 9.95 -7.70 6.56
C MET A 102 11.38 -8.25 6.46
N ALA A 103 12.34 -7.44 6.06
CA ALA A 103 13.76 -7.84 6.00
C ALA A 103 14.33 -8.23 7.37
N ASP A 104 13.84 -7.62 8.47
CA ASP A 104 14.25 -7.94 9.84
C ASP A 104 13.36 -8.98 10.53
N PHE A 105 12.27 -9.41 9.90
CA PHE A 105 11.27 -10.30 10.48
C PHE A 105 11.86 -11.63 10.95
N ARG A 106 12.84 -12.17 10.24
CA ARG A 106 13.55 -13.40 10.66
C ARG A 106 14.18 -13.26 12.05
N ASN A 107 14.54 -12.04 12.46
CA ASN A 107 15.18 -11.74 13.74
C ASN A 107 14.22 -11.11 14.76
N CYS A 108 12.93 -11.02 14.47
CA CYS A 108 11.94 -10.23 15.20
C CYS A 108 11.94 -10.45 16.71
N LYS A 109 12.13 -11.68 17.17
CA LYS A 109 12.18 -12.04 18.62
C LYS A 109 13.29 -11.34 19.42
N LYS A 110 14.41 -11.00 18.76
CA LYS A 110 15.61 -10.42 19.37
C LYS A 110 15.87 -9.00 18.94
N SER A 111 15.19 -8.55 17.89
CA SER A 111 15.46 -7.27 17.26
C SER A 111 14.64 -6.13 17.87
N LYS A 112 15.34 -5.21 18.53
CA LYS A 112 14.73 -3.92 18.91
C LYS A 112 14.36 -3.08 17.67
N LYS A 113 15.09 -3.24 16.57
CA LYS A 113 14.86 -2.56 15.31
C LYS A 113 13.52 -2.97 14.70
N PHE A 114 13.18 -4.26 14.73
CA PHE A 114 11.91 -4.75 14.22
C PHE A 114 10.72 -4.02 14.87
N ARG A 115 10.70 -3.94 16.21
CA ARG A 115 9.63 -3.22 16.93
C ARG A 115 9.55 -1.74 16.56
N GLN A 116 10.70 -1.08 16.35
CA GLN A 116 10.73 0.31 15.92
C GLN A 116 10.17 0.48 14.51
N LEU A 117 10.44 -0.47 13.61
CA LEU A 117 9.91 -0.44 12.24
C LEU A 117 8.38 -0.66 12.23
N ILE A 118 7.85 -1.56 13.05
CA ILE A 118 6.39 -1.71 13.21
C ILE A 118 5.77 -0.40 13.70
N ILE A 119 6.34 0.22 14.74
CA ILE A 119 5.85 1.52 15.23
C ILE A 119 5.92 2.58 14.12
N GLN A 120 6.99 2.59 13.33
CA GLN A 120 7.12 3.54 12.23
C GLN A 120 6.03 3.37 11.16
N VAL A 121 5.61 2.13 10.83
CA VAL A 121 4.50 1.89 9.91
C VAL A 121 3.21 2.49 10.47
N ASN A 122 2.90 2.22 11.75
CA ASN A 122 1.71 2.75 12.42
C ASN A 122 1.73 4.29 12.53
N ASP A 123 2.90 4.89 12.79
CA ASP A 123 3.03 6.36 12.82
C ASP A 123 2.75 6.98 11.44
N ILE A 124 3.17 6.31 10.35
CA ILE A 124 2.92 6.77 8.98
C ILE A 124 1.43 6.67 8.65
N GLU A 125 0.77 5.57 9.04
CA GLU A 125 -0.68 5.40 8.87
C GLU A 125 -1.44 6.53 9.59
N ASN A 126 -1.18 6.78 10.86
CA ASN A 126 -1.81 7.87 11.60
C ASN A 126 -1.58 9.26 10.94
N GLU A 127 -0.39 9.49 10.33
CA GLU A 127 -0.13 10.71 9.54
C GLU A 127 -1.01 10.73 8.27
N ALA A 128 -1.15 9.59 7.58
CA ALA A 128 -1.93 9.45 6.35
C ALA A 128 -3.42 9.63 6.60
N ASP A 129 -3.97 9.04 7.65
CA ASP A 129 -5.34 9.22 8.12
C ASP A 129 -5.67 10.69 8.36
N ALA A 130 -4.83 11.36 9.16
CA ALA A 130 -5.03 12.79 9.45
C ALA A 130 -4.93 13.65 8.18
N PHE A 131 -4.11 13.22 7.21
CA PHE A 131 -3.98 13.89 5.92
C PHE A 131 -5.22 13.64 5.05
N TYR A 132 -5.67 12.39 4.94
CA TYR A 132 -6.86 11.97 4.21
C TYR A 132 -8.10 12.78 4.63
N VAL A 133 -8.41 12.81 5.93
CA VAL A 133 -9.56 13.56 6.45
C VAL A 133 -9.50 15.04 6.05
N LYS A 134 -8.30 15.65 6.05
CA LYS A 134 -8.12 17.05 5.63
C LYS A 134 -8.27 17.23 4.12
N ALA A 135 -7.70 16.31 3.32
CA ALA A 135 -7.76 16.36 1.86
C ALA A 135 -9.21 16.22 1.37
N VAL A 136 -9.93 15.21 1.85
CA VAL A 136 -11.35 15.00 1.51
C VAL A 136 -12.20 16.17 1.96
N ARG A 137 -11.99 16.73 3.18
CA ARG A 137 -12.71 17.92 3.61
C ARG A 137 -12.45 19.13 2.70
N LYS A 138 -11.22 19.32 2.21
CA LYS A 138 -10.91 20.40 1.25
C LYS A 138 -11.70 20.25 -0.04
N LEU A 139 -11.77 19.02 -0.62
CA LEU A 139 -12.59 18.75 -1.79
C LEU A 139 -14.04 19.20 -1.60
N HIS A 140 -14.66 18.79 -0.49
CA HIS A 140 -16.06 19.10 -0.20
C HIS A 140 -16.34 20.55 0.16
N THR A 141 -15.32 21.33 0.51
CA THR A 141 -15.48 22.74 0.89
C THR A 141 -15.02 23.70 -0.20
N ILE A 142 -13.90 23.41 -0.86
CA ILE A 142 -13.29 24.31 -1.84
C ILE A 142 -13.78 23.98 -3.26
N ASP A 143 -13.85 22.69 -3.62
CA ASP A 143 -14.23 22.22 -4.95
C ASP A 143 -15.72 21.89 -5.11
N ARG A 144 -16.54 22.27 -4.11
CA ARG A 144 -17.98 21.94 -4.07
C ARG A 144 -18.78 22.33 -5.31
N GLU A 145 -18.33 23.35 -6.06
CA GLU A 145 -18.95 23.79 -7.33
C GLU A 145 -18.61 22.85 -8.50
N ASN A 146 -17.72 21.88 -8.28
CA ASN A 146 -17.36 20.86 -9.26
C ASN A 146 -17.57 19.46 -8.68
N PRO A 147 -18.82 18.97 -8.64
CA PRO A 147 -19.15 17.70 -7.97
C PRO A 147 -18.43 16.48 -8.58
N MET A 148 -18.14 16.50 -9.89
CA MET A 148 -17.39 15.42 -10.52
C MET A 148 -15.95 15.35 -9.97
N ARG A 149 -15.29 16.49 -9.79
CA ARG A 149 -13.96 16.55 -9.16
C ARG A 149 -13.99 16.03 -7.72
N VAL A 150 -15.01 16.42 -6.96
CA VAL A 150 -15.19 15.94 -5.57
C VAL A 150 -15.33 14.43 -5.53
N VAL A 151 -16.22 13.85 -6.35
CA VAL A 151 -16.48 12.40 -6.38
C VAL A 151 -15.22 11.64 -6.78
N VAL A 152 -14.57 12.04 -7.87
CA VAL A 152 -13.40 11.35 -8.43
C VAL A 152 -12.22 11.39 -7.45
N TRP A 153 -11.90 12.58 -6.93
CA TRP A 153 -10.75 12.71 -6.02
C TRP A 153 -11.01 12.16 -4.63
N THR A 154 -12.25 12.14 -4.14
CA THR A 154 -12.59 11.41 -2.91
C THR A 154 -12.31 9.93 -3.12
N SER A 155 -12.81 9.32 -4.19
CA SER A 155 -12.56 7.90 -4.49
C SER A 155 -11.08 7.57 -4.66
N LEU A 156 -10.28 8.45 -5.27
CA LEU A 156 -8.84 8.25 -5.40
C LEU A 156 -8.12 8.34 -4.05
N PHE A 157 -8.49 9.29 -3.20
CA PHE A 157 -7.90 9.41 -1.87
C PHE A 157 -8.29 8.26 -0.94
N ASP A 158 -9.53 7.74 -1.04
CA ASP A 158 -9.96 6.53 -0.33
C ASP A 158 -9.05 5.35 -0.68
N MET A 159 -8.78 5.14 -1.97
CA MET A 159 -7.91 4.04 -2.43
C MET A 159 -6.43 4.24 -2.07
N MET A 160 -5.96 5.48 -2.01
CA MET A 160 -4.59 5.78 -1.59
C MET A 160 -4.40 5.55 -0.09
N GLU A 161 -5.42 5.82 0.71
CA GLU A 161 -5.46 5.52 2.13
C GLU A 161 -5.50 4.01 2.36
N ASP A 162 -6.35 3.25 1.63
CA ASP A 162 -6.36 1.79 1.63
C ASP A 162 -4.95 1.18 1.45
N CYS A 163 -4.07 1.79 0.61
CA CYS A 163 -2.70 1.30 0.44
C CYS A 163 -1.88 1.41 1.73
N VAL A 164 -2.04 2.48 2.48
CA VAL A 164 -1.33 2.69 3.75
C VAL A 164 -1.88 1.79 4.84
N ASP A 165 -3.20 1.63 4.90
CA ASP A 165 -3.90 0.71 5.81
C ASP A 165 -3.47 -0.73 5.63
N ILE A 166 -3.31 -1.19 4.38
CA ILE A 166 -2.82 -2.54 4.10
C ILE A 166 -1.38 -2.70 4.62
N CYS A 167 -0.54 -1.67 4.52
CA CYS A 167 0.81 -1.71 5.09
C CYS A 167 0.77 -1.87 6.62
N GLU A 168 -0.07 -1.09 7.31
CA GLU A 168 -0.26 -1.18 8.75
C GLU A 168 -0.82 -2.55 9.16
N SER A 169 -1.90 -3.00 8.53
CA SER A 169 -2.49 -4.31 8.78
C SER A 169 -1.48 -5.47 8.60
N THR A 170 -0.58 -5.36 7.62
CA THR A 170 0.50 -6.33 7.41
C THR A 170 1.54 -6.28 8.53
N ALA A 171 1.94 -5.07 8.95
CA ALA A 171 2.85 -4.87 10.08
C ALA A 171 2.27 -5.42 11.39
N ASP A 172 0.98 -5.25 11.62
CA ASP A 172 0.26 -5.79 12.78
C ASP A 172 0.21 -7.32 12.78
N LYS A 173 -0.01 -7.95 11.61
CA LYS A 173 0.10 -9.41 11.47
C LYS A 173 1.51 -9.89 11.84
N MET A 174 2.55 -9.21 11.36
CA MET A 174 3.94 -9.53 11.69
C MET A 174 4.22 -9.39 13.19
N ASN A 175 3.73 -8.32 13.82
CA ASN A 175 3.84 -8.10 15.25
C ASN A 175 3.12 -9.20 16.07
N SER A 176 1.92 -9.57 15.64
CA SER A 176 1.13 -10.65 16.28
C SER A 176 1.86 -11.99 16.21
N ILE A 177 2.47 -12.32 15.08
CA ILE A 177 3.28 -13.54 14.91
C ILE A 177 4.51 -13.52 15.82
N MET A 178 5.17 -12.36 15.94
CA MET A 178 6.29 -12.20 16.86
C MET A 178 5.88 -12.49 18.31
N LEU A 179 4.73 -11.93 18.74
CA LEU A 179 4.20 -12.13 20.10
C LEU A 179 3.76 -13.57 20.38
N LYS A 180 3.15 -14.23 19.38
CA LYS A 180 2.69 -15.63 19.47
C LYS A 180 3.84 -16.61 19.60
N ASN A 181 4.98 -16.30 19.02
CA ASN A 181 6.15 -17.16 18.95
C ASN A 181 7.30 -16.72 19.89
N GLY A 182 7.08 -15.69 20.73
CA GLY A 182 8.05 -15.05 21.61
C GLY A 182 8.26 -15.67 23.00
#